data_b08b16523efe2a98e4f7781ba2eebeea
#
_entry.id   b08b16523efe2a98e4f7781ba2eebeea
#
_cell.length_a   1.000
_cell.length_b   1.000
_cell.length_c   1.000
_cell.angle_alpha   90.00
_cell.angle_beta   90.00
_cell.angle_gamma   90.00
#
_symmetry.space_group_name_H-M   'P 1'
#
loop_
_entity.id
_entity.type
_entity.pdbx_description
1 polymer ?
#
loop_
_entity_poly.entity_id
_entity_poly.type
_entity_poly.pdbx_seq_one_letter_code
_entity_poly.pdbx_strand_id
1 'polypeptide(L)'
;MPRIAIIGAGIAGATLANRLISSGFSVDLFEKSRGTGGRLASTRVGQLSADLGAPYLDGCSTEFERFLNGFVENNVVESWSATRSDFNLTQQESIEYKIGVGRNSLFTRELLNSATFHTETRIGVVWRDKQGVLIRDDQGELIDYFDAVVVATPAPQAVPLLETSPRFAHRAEQAVTSANWIALFQLDKRPSRLNGVSVVEGEHPHFYRMIVESDKPEREGVLIRVEMRESWSQSHIDDDREQLLQNIQGKLSDWLGESLEPSVSKIHRWLYSRTLQSAQLTAPLWDADLSIGACGDWINEPGLEGAWKSANELADVIIDSFEAAGNL
;
A
#
# COMPACT_ATOMS: atom_id res chain seq x y z
N MET A 1 9.61 -3.18 -29.15
CA MET A 1 8.76 -3.21 -27.94
C MET A 1 9.35 -2.20 -26.97
N PRO A 2 8.62 -1.11 -26.67
CA PRO A 2 9.12 -0.10 -25.76
C PRO A 2 9.32 -0.67 -24.35
N ARG A 3 10.39 -0.23 -23.68
CA ARG A 3 10.79 -0.70 -22.36
C ARG A 3 10.56 0.37 -21.31
N ILE A 4 9.72 0.08 -20.31
CA ILE A 4 9.30 1.05 -19.30
C ILE A 4 9.76 0.59 -17.91
N ALA A 5 10.39 1.50 -17.15
CA ALA A 5 10.66 1.27 -15.74
C ALA A 5 9.52 1.83 -14.88
N ILE A 6 9.09 1.05 -13.88
CA ILE A 6 8.13 1.49 -12.87
C ILE A 6 8.81 1.41 -11.49
N ILE A 7 8.76 2.50 -10.73
CA ILE A 7 9.38 2.59 -9.41
C ILE A 7 8.31 2.50 -8.32
N GLY A 8 8.25 1.37 -7.63
CA GLY A 8 7.31 1.05 -6.55
C GLY A 8 6.32 -0.05 -6.93
N ALA A 9 6.31 -1.14 -6.12
CA ALA A 9 5.45 -2.32 -6.29
C ALA A 9 4.20 -2.30 -5.40
N GLY A 10 3.64 -1.12 -5.15
CA GLY A 10 2.30 -0.94 -4.57
C GLY A 10 1.21 -1.21 -5.60
N ILE A 11 -0.06 -1.04 -5.20
CA ILE A 11 -1.21 -1.26 -6.09
C ILE A 11 -1.13 -0.41 -7.37
N ALA A 12 -0.70 0.85 -7.30
CA ALA A 12 -0.56 1.72 -8.47
C ALA A 12 0.46 1.16 -9.47
N GLY A 13 1.69 0.87 -9.01
CA GLY A 13 2.73 0.33 -9.89
C GLY A 13 2.39 -1.04 -10.44
N ALA A 14 1.77 -1.92 -9.63
CA ALA A 14 1.35 -3.24 -10.07
C ALA A 14 0.21 -3.18 -11.12
N THR A 15 -0.77 -2.31 -10.93
CA THR A 15 -1.85 -2.06 -11.89
C THR A 15 -1.30 -1.52 -13.20
N LEU A 16 -0.43 -0.51 -13.14
CA LEU A 16 0.19 0.08 -14.30
C LEU A 16 1.01 -0.96 -15.08
N ALA A 17 1.83 -1.76 -14.39
CA ALA A 17 2.63 -2.82 -15.00
C ALA A 17 1.74 -3.81 -15.76
N ASN A 18 0.68 -4.30 -15.14
CA ASN A 18 -0.27 -5.22 -15.75
C ASN A 18 -0.90 -4.65 -17.03
N ARG A 19 -1.36 -3.38 -16.97
CA ARG A 19 -1.96 -2.68 -18.13
C ARG A 19 -0.98 -2.52 -19.29
N LEU A 20 0.22 -2.03 -19.01
CA LEU A 20 1.25 -1.79 -20.04
C LEU A 20 1.72 -3.10 -20.69
N ILE A 21 1.94 -4.17 -19.91
CA ILE A 21 2.31 -5.48 -20.44
C ILE A 21 1.21 -6.03 -21.35
N SER A 22 -0.06 -5.91 -20.95
CA SER A 22 -1.21 -6.32 -21.76
C SER A 22 -1.34 -5.54 -23.06
N SER A 23 -0.74 -4.35 -23.14
CA SER A 23 -0.70 -3.48 -24.31
C SER A 23 0.63 -3.58 -25.10
N GLY A 24 1.46 -4.58 -24.83
CA GLY A 24 2.64 -4.87 -25.63
C GLY A 24 3.93 -4.16 -25.20
N PHE A 25 4.01 -3.60 -24.00
CA PHE A 25 5.23 -3.02 -23.45
C PHE A 25 6.08 -4.06 -22.70
N SER A 26 7.38 -3.85 -22.66
CA SER A 26 8.28 -4.54 -21.72
C SER A 26 8.38 -3.72 -20.44
N VAL A 27 8.12 -4.32 -19.28
CA VAL A 27 8.10 -3.60 -17.99
C VAL A 27 9.11 -4.19 -17.02
N ASP A 28 9.99 -3.32 -16.53
CA ASP A 28 10.87 -3.56 -15.39
C ASP A 28 10.31 -2.80 -14.18
N LEU A 29 9.96 -3.50 -13.10
CA LEU A 29 9.44 -2.90 -11.89
C LEU A 29 10.44 -3.02 -10.74
N PHE A 30 10.77 -1.89 -10.12
CA PHE A 30 11.77 -1.75 -9.07
C PHE A 30 11.11 -1.50 -7.71
N GLU A 31 11.47 -2.32 -6.72
CA GLU A 31 10.94 -2.21 -5.35
C GLU A 31 12.09 -2.27 -4.34
N LYS A 32 12.12 -1.32 -3.40
CA LYS A 32 13.13 -1.23 -2.34
C LYS A 32 13.04 -2.34 -1.29
N SER A 33 11.88 -2.96 -1.14
CA SER A 33 11.63 -4.04 -0.19
C SER A 33 11.76 -5.42 -0.86
N ARG A 34 11.67 -6.48 -0.03
CA ARG A 34 11.79 -7.87 -0.51
C ARG A 34 10.56 -8.38 -1.26
N GLY A 35 9.45 -7.67 -1.21
CA GLY A 35 8.20 -8.14 -1.78
C GLY A 35 7.30 -7.03 -2.27
N THR A 36 6.24 -7.43 -2.95
CA THR A 36 5.20 -6.55 -3.45
C THR A 36 4.28 -6.05 -2.34
N GLY A 37 3.40 -5.12 -2.68
CA GLY A 37 2.30 -4.68 -1.84
C GLY A 37 2.39 -3.23 -1.40
N GLY A 38 3.58 -2.71 -1.14
CA GLY A 38 3.69 -1.37 -0.56
C GLY A 38 2.82 -1.30 0.69
N ARG A 39 1.79 -0.44 0.70
CA ARG A 39 0.82 -0.30 1.81
C ARG A 39 -0.22 -1.44 1.91
N LEU A 40 -0.15 -2.45 1.06
CA LEU A 40 -0.84 -3.76 1.20
C LEU A 40 0.11 -4.86 1.72
N ALA A 41 1.31 -4.50 2.19
CA ALA A 41 2.30 -5.47 2.65
C ALA A 41 1.76 -6.31 3.82
N SER A 42 2.14 -7.58 3.81
CA SER A 42 1.86 -8.54 4.87
C SER A 42 3.15 -8.96 5.55
N THR A 43 3.06 -9.51 6.75
CA THR A 43 4.21 -9.94 7.54
C THR A 43 3.93 -11.23 8.30
N ARG A 44 4.97 -11.82 8.87
CA ARG A 44 4.84 -12.90 9.86
C ARG A 44 5.07 -12.38 11.28
N VAL A 45 4.29 -12.92 12.22
CA VAL A 45 4.44 -12.77 13.66
C VAL A 45 4.49 -14.18 14.25
N GLY A 46 5.67 -14.62 14.65
CA GLY A 46 5.90 -16.05 14.89
C GLY A 46 5.64 -16.86 13.62
N GLN A 47 4.73 -17.82 13.70
CA GLN A 47 4.30 -18.63 12.56
C GLN A 47 3.04 -18.06 11.86
N LEU A 48 2.38 -17.08 12.46
CA LEU A 48 1.12 -16.53 11.99
C LEU A 48 1.34 -15.46 10.92
N SER A 49 0.38 -15.31 10.00
CA SER A 49 0.36 -14.27 8.97
C SER A 49 -0.50 -13.10 9.42
N ALA A 50 -0.06 -11.86 9.15
CA ALA A 50 -0.83 -10.64 9.37
C ALA A 50 -0.68 -9.66 8.21
N ASP A 51 -1.69 -8.86 7.96
CA ASP A 51 -1.57 -7.71 7.09
C ASP A 51 -0.98 -6.54 7.88
N LEU A 52 0.20 -6.12 7.45
CA LEU A 52 0.94 -5.02 8.07
C LEU A 52 0.40 -3.65 7.62
N GLY A 53 -0.05 -3.59 6.37
CA GLY A 53 -0.64 -2.41 5.76
C GLY A 53 -2.17 -2.36 5.90
N ALA A 54 -2.88 -2.07 4.81
CA ALA A 54 -4.34 -2.06 4.80
C ALA A 54 -4.88 -3.46 5.15
N PRO A 55 -5.85 -3.55 6.07
CA PRO A 55 -6.34 -4.84 6.55
C PRO A 55 -7.30 -5.54 5.57
N TYR A 56 -7.83 -4.80 4.62
CA TYR A 56 -8.73 -5.28 3.57
C TYR A 56 -8.59 -4.42 2.31
N LEU A 57 -9.16 -4.89 1.21
CA LEU A 57 -9.16 -4.23 -0.10
C LEU A 57 -10.42 -3.37 -0.19
N ASP A 58 -10.34 -2.11 0.23
CA ASP A 58 -11.45 -1.19 0.25
C ASP A 58 -11.55 -0.37 -1.04
N GLY A 59 -12.79 -0.11 -1.42
CA GLY A 59 -13.17 0.74 -2.53
C GLY A 59 -14.68 0.89 -2.57
N CYS A 60 -15.19 1.86 -3.32
CA CYS A 60 -16.61 2.15 -3.33
C CYS A 60 -17.23 2.18 -4.75
N SER A 61 -16.42 2.18 -5.82
CA SER A 61 -16.97 2.19 -7.17
C SER A 61 -17.27 0.78 -7.68
N THR A 62 -18.31 0.68 -8.49
CA THR A 62 -18.66 -0.56 -9.19
C THR A 62 -17.53 -1.07 -10.10
N GLU A 63 -16.70 -0.17 -10.62
CA GLU A 63 -15.57 -0.51 -11.48
C GLU A 63 -14.46 -1.19 -10.69
N PHE A 64 -14.11 -0.64 -9.53
CA PHE A 64 -13.11 -1.24 -8.67
C PHE A 64 -13.60 -2.56 -8.07
N GLU A 65 -14.88 -2.65 -7.70
CA GLU A 65 -15.49 -3.89 -7.24
C GLU A 65 -15.43 -4.98 -8.34
N ARG A 66 -15.76 -4.63 -9.58
CA ARG A 66 -15.66 -5.54 -10.74
C ARG A 66 -14.22 -5.99 -10.95
N PHE A 67 -13.26 -5.09 -10.82
CA PHE A 67 -11.84 -5.41 -10.91
C PHE A 67 -11.42 -6.43 -9.84
N LEU A 68 -11.80 -6.23 -8.58
CA LEU A 68 -11.52 -7.18 -7.50
C LEU A 68 -12.20 -8.54 -7.73
N ASN A 69 -13.44 -8.55 -8.22
CA ASN A 69 -14.19 -9.78 -8.50
C ASN A 69 -13.51 -10.65 -9.56
N GLY A 70 -12.80 -10.08 -10.52
CA GLY A 70 -11.98 -10.84 -11.47
C GLY A 70 -10.87 -11.67 -10.80
N PHE A 71 -10.44 -11.30 -9.60
CA PHE A 71 -9.45 -12.04 -8.81
C PHE A 71 -10.07 -13.05 -7.84
N VAL A 72 -11.37 -12.94 -7.57
CA VAL A 72 -12.10 -13.94 -6.77
C VAL A 72 -12.18 -15.28 -7.53
N GLU A 73 -12.44 -15.24 -8.84
CA GLU A 73 -12.51 -16.43 -9.68
C GLU A 73 -11.18 -17.21 -9.73
N ASN A 74 -10.07 -16.52 -9.55
CA ASN A 74 -8.71 -17.09 -9.54
C ASN A 74 -8.20 -17.43 -8.12
N ASN A 75 -9.05 -17.33 -7.10
CA ASN A 75 -8.68 -17.58 -5.71
C ASN A 75 -7.50 -16.72 -5.20
N VAL A 76 -7.42 -15.47 -5.63
CA VAL A 76 -6.44 -14.47 -5.20
C VAL A 76 -7.05 -13.50 -4.19
N VAL A 77 -8.33 -13.18 -4.38
CA VAL A 77 -9.16 -12.36 -3.50
C VAL A 77 -10.34 -13.19 -3.00
N GLU A 78 -10.74 -12.99 -1.77
CA GLU A 78 -11.90 -13.65 -1.18
C GLU A 78 -12.75 -12.68 -0.36
N SER A 79 -13.99 -13.05 -0.07
CA SER A 79 -14.87 -12.32 0.84
C SER A 79 -14.61 -12.73 2.27
N TRP A 80 -14.59 -11.77 3.17
CA TRP A 80 -14.52 -11.96 4.60
C TRP A 80 -15.70 -11.30 5.29
N SER A 81 -16.60 -12.12 5.85
CA SER A 81 -17.72 -11.65 6.67
C SER A 81 -17.24 -11.43 8.10
N ALA A 82 -17.14 -10.17 8.51
CA ALA A 82 -16.60 -9.77 9.80
C ALA A 82 -17.65 -9.09 10.67
N THR A 83 -17.63 -9.35 11.98
CA THR A 83 -18.39 -8.55 12.95
C THR A 83 -17.59 -7.31 13.30
N ARG A 84 -18.09 -6.14 12.92
CA ARG A 84 -17.54 -4.83 13.27
C ARG A 84 -18.25 -4.24 14.47
N SER A 85 -17.51 -3.54 15.33
CA SER A 85 -18.05 -2.80 16.47
C SER A 85 -17.29 -1.49 16.69
N ASP A 86 -17.89 -0.59 17.46
CA ASP A 86 -17.20 0.57 18.04
C ASP A 86 -16.31 0.17 19.23
N PHE A 87 -15.50 1.10 19.76
CA PHE A 87 -14.63 0.85 20.91
C PHE A 87 -15.41 0.66 22.25
N ASN A 88 -16.69 1.00 22.30
CA ASN A 88 -17.56 0.72 23.45
C ASN A 88 -18.21 -0.66 23.36
N LEU A 89 -18.15 -1.30 22.20
CA LEU A 89 -18.79 -2.58 21.87
C LEU A 89 -20.32 -2.53 22.00
N THR A 90 -20.90 -1.36 21.77
CA THR A 90 -22.34 -1.12 21.90
C THR A 90 -23.09 -1.34 20.59
N GLN A 91 -22.41 -1.20 19.46
CA GLN A 91 -22.99 -1.38 18.14
C GLN A 91 -22.20 -2.48 17.41
N GLN A 92 -22.90 -3.52 17.00
CA GLN A 92 -22.31 -4.60 16.21
C GLN A 92 -23.06 -4.77 14.91
N GLU A 93 -22.32 -4.90 13.82
CA GLU A 93 -22.86 -5.14 12.50
C GLU A 93 -22.00 -6.16 11.75
N SER A 94 -22.62 -6.92 10.86
CA SER A 94 -21.90 -7.82 9.96
C SER A 94 -21.54 -7.05 8.68
N ILE A 95 -20.26 -7.00 8.35
CA ILE A 95 -19.76 -6.34 7.14
C ILE A 95 -18.99 -7.36 6.32
N GLU A 96 -19.19 -7.32 5.01
CA GLU A 96 -18.38 -8.08 4.07
C GLU A 96 -17.23 -7.23 3.55
N TYR A 97 -16.02 -7.70 3.74
CA TYR A 97 -14.78 -7.13 3.21
C TYR A 97 -14.21 -8.01 2.11
N LYS A 98 -13.46 -7.43 1.18
CA LYS A 98 -12.59 -8.17 0.28
C LYS A 98 -11.17 -8.20 0.85
N ILE A 99 -10.54 -9.36 0.83
CA ILE A 99 -9.16 -9.56 1.30
C ILE A 99 -8.39 -10.44 0.32
N GLY A 100 -7.07 -10.34 0.34
CA GLY A 100 -6.21 -11.30 -0.36
C GLY A 100 -6.18 -12.64 0.37
N VAL A 101 -6.32 -13.73 -0.37
CA VAL A 101 -6.29 -15.12 0.17
C VAL A 101 -5.01 -15.34 0.97
N GLY A 102 -5.16 -15.66 2.26
CA GLY A 102 -4.08 -15.80 3.22
C GLY A 102 -3.30 -14.51 3.53
N ARG A 103 -3.21 -13.52 2.61
CA ARG A 103 -2.53 -12.22 2.80
C ARG A 103 -2.83 -11.23 1.68
N ASN A 104 -2.96 -9.95 2.01
CA ASN A 104 -3.29 -8.90 1.04
C ASN A 104 -2.18 -8.65 -0.01
N SER A 105 -0.92 -8.90 0.34
CA SER A 105 0.19 -8.75 -0.61
C SER A 105 0.18 -9.77 -1.77
N LEU A 106 -0.60 -10.86 -1.67
CA LEU A 106 -0.78 -11.81 -2.77
C LEU A 106 -1.45 -11.14 -3.98
N PHE A 107 -2.42 -10.28 -3.74
CA PHE A 107 -3.13 -9.55 -4.78
C PHE A 107 -2.20 -8.72 -5.68
N THR A 108 -1.31 -7.94 -5.08
CA THR A 108 -0.33 -7.15 -5.85
C THR A 108 0.72 -8.02 -6.54
N ARG A 109 1.05 -9.17 -5.96
CA ARG A 109 1.97 -10.12 -6.58
C ARG A 109 1.38 -10.72 -7.85
N GLU A 110 0.10 -11.04 -7.83
CA GLU A 110 -0.61 -11.60 -8.99
C GLU A 110 -0.66 -10.59 -10.15
N LEU A 111 -0.88 -9.32 -9.87
CA LEU A 111 -0.82 -8.25 -10.88
C LEU A 111 0.56 -8.15 -11.58
N LEU A 112 1.63 -8.62 -10.96
CA LEU A 112 3.00 -8.52 -11.47
C LEU A 112 3.51 -9.80 -12.15
N ASN A 113 2.67 -10.82 -12.37
CA ASN A 113 3.10 -12.12 -12.88
C ASN A 113 3.94 -12.10 -14.17
N SER A 114 3.78 -11.07 -15.00
CA SER A 114 4.47 -10.95 -16.29
C SER A 114 5.53 -9.85 -16.35
N ALA A 115 5.75 -9.11 -15.25
CA ALA A 115 6.75 -8.06 -15.18
C ALA A 115 8.12 -8.62 -14.78
N THR A 116 9.20 -8.02 -15.28
CA THR A 116 10.55 -8.22 -14.72
C THR A 116 10.62 -7.49 -13.38
N PHE A 117 10.72 -8.25 -12.29
CA PHE A 117 10.59 -7.69 -10.94
C PHE A 117 11.93 -7.66 -10.21
N HIS A 118 12.40 -6.46 -9.88
CA HIS A 118 13.64 -6.18 -9.16
C HIS A 118 13.34 -5.80 -7.71
N THR A 119 13.53 -6.74 -6.79
CA THR A 119 13.38 -6.50 -5.34
C THR A 119 14.66 -5.95 -4.71
N GLU A 120 14.55 -5.40 -3.50
CA GLU A 120 15.68 -4.85 -2.72
C GLU A 120 16.51 -3.83 -3.53
N THR A 121 15.85 -3.17 -4.50
CA THR A 121 16.43 -2.18 -5.40
C THR A 121 15.78 -0.82 -5.18
N ARG A 122 16.46 0.04 -4.45
CA ARG A 122 16.01 1.42 -4.21
C ARG A 122 16.52 2.31 -5.32
N ILE A 123 15.60 2.95 -6.03
CA ILE A 123 15.94 3.97 -7.00
C ILE A 123 16.12 5.31 -6.29
N GLY A 124 17.24 5.99 -6.55
CA GLY A 124 17.59 7.30 -6.03
C GLY A 124 17.47 8.43 -7.04
N VAL A 125 17.67 8.13 -8.33
CA VAL A 125 17.67 9.14 -9.39
C VAL A 125 16.90 8.65 -10.60
N VAL A 126 16.09 9.56 -11.17
CA VAL A 126 15.47 9.45 -12.49
C VAL A 126 15.91 10.67 -13.30
N TRP A 127 16.52 10.46 -14.46
CA TRP A 127 17.05 11.56 -15.26
C TRP A 127 16.87 11.31 -16.76
N ARG A 128 16.44 12.32 -17.51
CA ARG A 128 16.35 12.27 -18.97
C ARG A 128 17.60 12.82 -19.62
N ASP A 129 18.19 12.08 -20.56
CA ASP A 129 19.24 12.54 -21.44
C ASP A 129 18.93 12.20 -22.91
N LYS A 130 19.95 12.29 -23.79
CA LYS A 130 19.78 12.02 -25.23
C LYS A 130 19.56 10.54 -25.56
N GLN A 131 19.91 9.63 -24.67
CA GLN A 131 19.80 8.17 -24.88
C GLN A 131 18.45 7.62 -24.40
N GLY A 132 17.78 8.34 -23.49
CA GLY A 132 16.53 7.89 -22.89
C GLY A 132 16.35 8.39 -21.47
N VAL A 133 15.53 7.73 -20.69
CA VAL A 133 15.37 7.98 -19.25
C VAL A 133 16.22 6.99 -18.49
N LEU A 134 17.27 7.46 -17.84
CA LEU A 134 18.13 6.64 -16.98
C LEU A 134 17.61 6.57 -15.55
N ILE A 135 17.85 5.46 -14.89
CA ILE A 135 17.67 5.32 -13.45
C ILE A 135 18.97 4.92 -12.78
N ARG A 136 19.18 5.44 -11.56
CA ARG A 136 20.28 5.06 -10.68
C ARG A 136 19.73 4.60 -9.34
N ASP A 137 20.48 3.73 -8.69
CA ASP A 137 20.16 3.32 -7.32
C ASP A 137 20.43 4.46 -6.30
N ASP A 138 20.22 4.17 -5.02
CA ASP A 138 20.46 5.12 -3.92
C ASP A 138 21.95 5.30 -3.57
N GLN A 139 22.85 4.56 -4.21
CA GLN A 139 24.30 4.76 -4.15
C GLN A 139 24.82 5.59 -5.35
N GLY A 140 23.94 5.90 -6.32
CA GLY A 140 24.26 6.63 -7.53
C GLY A 140 24.77 5.78 -8.69
N GLU A 141 24.79 4.46 -8.55
CA GLU A 141 25.20 3.56 -9.62
C GLU A 141 24.11 3.46 -10.70
N LEU A 142 24.54 3.51 -11.97
CA LEU A 142 23.64 3.39 -13.11
C LEU A 142 23.05 1.97 -13.17
N ILE A 143 21.73 1.88 -13.17
CA ILE A 143 21.02 0.62 -13.37
C ILE A 143 20.81 0.37 -14.86
N ASP A 144 20.09 1.25 -15.55
CA ASP A 144 19.83 1.09 -17.00
C ASP A 144 19.16 2.35 -17.59
N TYR A 145 18.91 2.32 -18.92
CA TYR A 145 18.14 3.25 -19.71
C TYR A 145 16.82 2.65 -20.14
N PHE A 146 15.76 3.47 -20.18
CA PHE A 146 14.41 3.08 -20.55
C PHE A 146 13.81 4.07 -21.54
N ASP A 147 12.81 3.64 -22.30
CA ASP A 147 12.04 4.52 -23.16
C ASP A 147 11.18 5.48 -22.35
N ALA A 148 10.69 5.01 -21.19
CA ALA A 148 9.98 5.84 -20.22
C ALA A 148 10.17 5.33 -18.78
N VAL A 149 9.95 6.21 -17.80
CA VAL A 149 9.97 5.88 -16.36
C VAL A 149 8.72 6.42 -15.68
N VAL A 150 8.09 5.60 -14.84
CA VAL A 150 6.95 6.01 -14.01
C VAL A 150 7.26 5.84 -12.53
N VAL A 151 7.02 6.91 -11.76
CA VAL A 151 7.14 6.94 -10.31
C VAL A 151 5.80 6.58 -9.67
N ALA A 152 5.72 5.41 -9.05
CA ALA A 152 4.53 4.87 -8.39
C ALA A 152 4.71 4.76 -6.85
N THR A 153 5.46 5.70 -6.27
CA THR A 153 5.74 5.78 -4.83
C THR A 153 4.81 6.77 -4.13
N PRO A 154 4.67 6.72 -2.78
CA PRO A 154 4.03 7.79 -2.01
C PRO A 154 4.62 9.16 -2.30
N ALA A 155 3.79 10.22 -2.25
CA ALA A 155 4.18 11.57 -2.63
C ALA A 155 5.53 12.05 -2.07
N PRO A 156 5.85 11.94 -0.76
CA PRO A 156 7.14 12.41 -0.25
C PRO A 156 8.35 11.63 -0.80
N GLN A 157 8.14 10.40 -1.28
CA GLN A 157 9.18 9.61 -1.93
C GLN A 157 9.24 9.88 -3.43
N ALA A 158 8.15 10.37 -4.03
CA ALA A 158 8.10 10.74 -5.43
C ALA A 158 8.82 12.08 -5.70
N VAL A 159 8.77 13.03 -4.77
CA VAL A 159 9.39 14.36 -4.93
C VAL A 159 10.83 14.26 -5.45
N PRO A 160 11.79 13.61 -4.76
CA PRO A 160 13.18 13.55 -5.24
C PRO A 160 13.34 12.79 -6.56
N LEU A 161 12.48 11.81 -6.86
CA LEU A 161 12.52 11.05 -8.10
C LEU A 161 11.95 11.83 -9.30
N LEU A 162 11.21 12.90 -9.04
CA LEU A 162 10.57 13.74 -10.04
C LEU A 162 11.32 15.07 -10.28
N GLU A 163 12.52 15.25 -9.74
CA GLU A 163 13.30 16.49 -9.88
C GLU A 163 13.57 16.85 -11.35
N THR A 164 13.67 15.88 -12.25
CA THR A 164 13.79 16.09 -13.69
C THR A 164 12.54 16.76 -14.28
N SER A 165 11.38 16.60 -13.66
CA SER A 165 10.13 17.32 -13.96
C SER A 165 9.68 18.16 -12.76
N PRO A 166 10.23 19.37 -12.56
CA PRO A 166 9.93 20.20 -11.38
C PRO A 166 8.44 20.47 -11.20
N ARG A 167 7.69 20.52 -12.30
CA ARG A 167 6.23 20.64 -12.28
C ARG A 167 5.58 19.45 -11.55
N PHE A 168 6.06 18.23 -11.78
CA PHE A 168 5.52 17.04 -11.12
C PHE A 168 5.99 16.92 -9.67
N ALA A 169 7.26 17.24 -9.39
CA ALA A 169 7.76 17.29 -8.02
C ALA A 169 6.93 18.27 -7.17
N HIS A 170 6.65 19.46 -7.69
CA HIS A 170 5.81 20.45 -7.01
C HIS A 170 4.37 19.94 -6.76
N ARG A 171 3.80 19.15 -7.69
CA ARG A 171 2.49 18.54 -7.47
C ARG A 171 2.52 17.48 -6.36
N ALA A 172 3.58 16.67 -6.29
CA ALA A 172 3.77 15.72 -5.22
C ALA A 172 3.92 16.40 -3.84
N GLU A 173 4.58 17.55 -3.76
CA GLU A 173 4.72 18.35 -2.53
C GLU A 173 3.38 18.87 -1.98
N GLN A 174 2.37 19.04 -2.82
CA GLN A 174 1.04 19.49 -2.40
C GLN A 174 0.24 18.42 -1.67
N ALA A 175 0.60 17.17 -1.82
CA ALA A 175 -0.08 16.07 -1.12
C ALA A 175 0.36 15.98 0.34
N VAL A 176 -0.62 15.80 1.23
CA VAL A 176 -0.38 15.64 2.66
C VAL A 176 -0.51 14.17 3.03
N THR A 177 0.53 13.63 3.64
CA THR A 177 0.53 12.24 4.14
C THR A 177 0.65 12.19 5.65
N SER A 178 0.12 11.15 6.26
CA SER A 178 0.27 10.87 7.69
C SER A 178 1.16 9.67 7.95
N ALA A 179 1.82 9.68 9.11
CA ALA A 179 2.47 8.51 9.66
C ALA A 179 1.50 7.70 10.52
N ASN A 180 1.81 6.42 10.69
CA ASN A 180 1.02 5.53 11.54
C ASN A 180 1.88 4.43 12.15
N TRP A 181 1.58 4.07 13.43
CA TRP A 181 2.14 2.92 14.10
C TRP A 181 1.16 1.75 14.09
N ILE A 182 1.67 0.57 13.75
CA ILE A 182 0.94 -0.70 13.79
C ILE A 182 1.64 -1.61 14.80
N ALA A 183 0.90 -2.14 15.75
CA ALA A 183 1.37 -3.18 16.67
C ALA A 183 0.61 -4.48 16.40
N LEU A 184 1.31 -5.60 16.49
CA LEU A 184 0.82 -6.95 16.27
C LEU A 184 1.14 -7.79 17.50
N PHE A 185 0.14 -8.48 18.04
CA PHE A 185 0.25 -9.28 19.25
C PHE A 185 -0.29 -10.69 18.99
N GLN A 186 0.61 -11.68 19.03
CA GLN A 186 0.22 -13.09 19.03
C GLN A 186 -0.06 -13.53 20.45
N LEU A 187 -1.21 -14.13 20.69
CA LEU A 187 -1.67 -14.55 22.01
C LEU A 187 -1.99 -16.06 22.01
N ASP A 188 -1.91 -16.67 23.16
CA ASP A 188 -2.34 -18.06 23.35
C ASP A 188 -3.87 -18.17 23.44
N LYS A 189 -4.53 -17.11 23.91
CA LYS A 189 -5.98 -17.06 24.10
C LYS A 189 -6.55 -15.72 23.65
N ARG A 190 -7.72 -15.78 23.03
CA ARG A 190 -8.49 -14.59 22.65
C ARG A 190 -8.96 -13.82 23.88
N PRO A 191 -8.74 -12.50 23.96
CA PRO A 191 -9.29 -11.67 25.02
C PRO A 191 -10.82 -11.73 25.04
N SER A 192 -11.37 -11.81 26.26
CA SER A 192 -12.82 -12.00 26.45
C SER A 192 -13.65 -10.86 25.83
N ARG A 193 -13.14 -9.64 25.92
CA ARG A 193 -13.79 -8.44 25.36
C ARG A 193 -13.92 -8.47 23.83
N LEU A 194 -13.09 -9.23 23.13
CA LEU A 194 -13.14 -9.38 21.67
C LEU A 194 -13.94 -10.61 21.20
N ASN A 195 -14.61 -11.33 22.11
CA ASN A 195 -15.42 -12.48 21.70
C ASN A 195 -16.54 -12.08 20.73
N GLY A 196 -16.55 -12.70 19.56
CA GLY A 196 -17.54 -12.42 18.51
C GLY A 196 -17.32 -11.11 17.74
N VAL A 197 -16.22 -10.37 17.97
CA VAL A 197 -15.91 -9.12 17.27
C VAL A 197 -14.57 -9.25 16.56
N SER A 198 -14.57 -9.05 15.25
CA SER A 198 -13.37 -9.20 14.41
C SER A 198 -12.71 -7.85 14.09
N VAL A 199 -13.51 -6.78 14.04
CA VAL A 199 -13.07 -5.42 13.71
C VAL A 199 -13.61 -4.47 14.76
N VAL A 200 -12.74 -3.66 15.34
CA VAL A 200 -13.11 -2.57 16.25
C VAL A 200 -12.58 -1.26 15.68
N GLU A 201 -13.47 -0.30 15.42
CA GLU A 201 -13.09 1.01 14.89
C GLU A 201 -14.07 2.09 15.35
N GLY A 202 -13.66 3.37 15.27
CA GLY A 202 -14.46 4.50 15.69
C GLY A 202 -13.70 5.47 16.57
N GLU A 203 -14.41 6.19 17.43
CA GLU A 203 -13.82 7.19 18.31
C GLU A 203 -13.09 6.54 19.50
N HIS A 204 -11.79 6.79 19.61
CA HIS A 204 -10.95 6.39 20.74
C HIS A 204 -9.72 7.33 20.81
N PRO A 205 -9.21 7.71 22.00
CA PRO A 205 -8.12 8.67 22.10
C PRO A 205 -6.78 8.18 21.49
N HIS A 206 -6.54 6.88 21.46
CA HIS A 206 -5.26 6.30 21.04
C HIS A 206 -5.39 5.42 19.80
N PHE A 207 -6.40 4.58 19.73
CA PHE A 207 -6.58 3.59 18.68
C PHE A 207 -7.42 4.12 17.53
N TYR A 208 -7.00 3.84 16.31
CA TYR A 208 -7.79 4.08 15.11
C TYR A 208 -8.65 2.85 14.79
N ARG A 209 -8.03 1.66 14.84
CA ARG A 209 -8.65 0.38 14.50
C ARG A 209 -7.94 -0.78 15.19
N MET A 210 -8.70 -1.82 15.52
CA MET A 210 -8.18 -3.13 15.88
C MET A 210 -8.79 -4.20 14.98
N ILE A 211 -7.98 -5.18 14.60
CA ILE A 211 -8.40 -6.32 13.79
C ILE A 211 -7.94 -7.59 14.49
N VAL A 212 -8.84 -8.54 14.66
CA VAL A 212 -8.47 -9.90 14.98
C VAL A 212 -8.09 -10.58 13.67
N GLU A 213 -6.79 -10.55 13.35
CA GLU A 213 -6.27 -11.04 12.07
C GLU A 213 -6.57 -12.51 11.82
N SER A 214 -6.61 -13.31 12.88
CA SER A 214 -6.96 -14.74 12.82
C SER A 214 -8.44 -15.01 12.56
N ASP A 215 -9.31 -14.01 12.52
CA ASP A 215 -10.71 -14.18 12.10
C ASP A 215 -10.88 -14.13 10.58
N LYS A 216 -9.84 -13.71 9.86
CA LYS A 216 -9.84 -13.78 8.40
C LYS A 216 -9.76 -15.24 7.95
N PRO A 217 -10.41 -15.60 6.83
CA PRO A 217 -10.30 -16.93 6.25
C PRO A 217 -8.85 -17.42 6.14
N GLU A 218 -8.66 -18.72 6.27
CA GLU A 218 -7.37 -19.43 6.17
C GLU A 218 -6.28 -18.96 7.14
N ARG A 219 -6.66 -18.24 8.22
CA ARG A 219 -5.71 -17.82 9.28
C ARG A 219 -6.00 -18.57 10.58
N GLU A 220 -4.95 -18.87 11.29
CA GLU A 220 -5.01 -19.66 12.52
C GLU A 220 -4.51 -18.86 13.73
N GLY A 221 -4.71 -19.45 14.93
CA GLY A 221 -4.24 -18.90 16.20
C GLY A 221 -5.03 -17.70 16.70
N VAL A 222 -4.39 -16.84 17.49
CA VAL A 222 -4.95 -15.57 17.95
C VAL A 222 -3.92 -14.47 17.69
N LEU A 223 -4.22 -13.61 16.73
CA LEU A 223 -3.36 -12.50 16.35
C LEU A 223 -4.17 -11.20 16.26
N ILE A 224 -3.81 -10.23 17.10
CA ILE A 224 -4.46 -8.92 17.13
C ILE A 224 -3.56 -7.90 16.48
N ARG A 225 -4.10 -7.15 15.52
CA ARG A 225 -3.49 -5.99 14.90
C ARG A 225 -4.11 -4.73 15.47
N VAL A 226 -3.27 -3.85 15.98
CA VAL A 226 -3.67 -2.55 16.54
C VAL A 226 -3.09 -1.45 15.67
N GLU A 227 -3.92 -0.58 15.18
CA GLU A 227 -3.58 0.60 14.42
C GLU A 227 -3.80 1.84 15.29
N MET A 228 -2.72 2.60 15.52
CA MET A 228 -2.78 3.80 16.33
C MET A 228 -3.38 4.96 15.55
N ARG A 229 -3.98 5.94 16.23
CA ARG A 229 -4.43 7.19 15.58
C ARG A 229 -3.26 7.98 15.01
N GLU A 230 -3.53 8.71 13.96
CA GLU A 230 -2.54 9.54 13.27
C GLU A 230 -1.93 10.60 14.20
N SER A 231 -2.76 11.31 14.96
CA SER A 231 -2.31 12.31 15.92
C SER A 231 -1.42 11.72 17.01
N TRP A 232 -1.78 10.54 17.51
CA TRP A 232 -0.96 9.81 18.48
C TRP A 232 0.33 9.32 17.82
N SER A 233 0.26 8.77 16.63
CA SER A 233 1.43 8.28 15.90
C SER A 233 2.43 9.39 15.59
N GLN A 234 1.93 10.56 15.22
CA GLN A 234 2.78 11.73 14.92
C GLN A 234 3.51 12.24 16.16
N SER A 235 2.86 12.25 17.32
CA SER A 235 3.51 12.67 18.58
C SER A 235 4.55 11.68 19.12
N HIS A 236 4.55 10.44 18.59
CA HIS A 236 5.46 9.35 18.98
C HIS A 236 6.32 8.85 17.81
N ILE A 237 6.53 9.70 16.80
CA ILE A 237 7.14 9.27 15.53
C ILE A 237 8.59 8.82 15.71
N ASP A 238 9.32 9.47 16.60
CA ASP A 238 10.74 9.23 16.85
C ASP A 238 11.03 8.47 18.16
N ASP A 239 9.97 8.00 18.84
CA ASP A 239 10.11 7.25 20.08
C ASP A 239 10.79 5.89 19.85
N ASP A 240 11.43 5.37 20.90
CA ASP A 240 12.01 4.04 20.89
C ASP A 240 10.94 2.97 20.66
N ARG A 241 11.20 2.09 19.70
CA ARG A 241 10.21 1.10 19.25
C ARG A 241 9.82 0.09 20.31
N GLU A 242 10.75 -0.32 21.16
CA GLU A 242 10.49 -1.32 22.20
C GLU A 242 9.65 -0.72 23.31
N GLN A 243 10.01 0.48 23.76
CA GLN A 243 9.22 1.22 24.76
C GLN A 243 7.82 1.56 24.24
N LEU A 244 7.74 1.93 22.96
CA LEU A 244 6.46 2.23 22.32
C LEU A 244 5.55 1.01 22.23
N LEU A 245 6.12 -0.15 21.87
CA LEU A 245 5.37 -1.41 21.84
C LEU A 245 4.80 -1.78 23.21
N GLN A 246 5.60 -1.61 24.28
CA GLN A 246 5.15 -1.82 25.65
C GLN A 246 4.04 -0.82 26.05
N ASN A 247 4.17 0.44 25.66
CA ASN A 247 3.13 1.46 25.89
C ASN A 247 1.80 1.10 25.18
N ILE A 248 1.87 0.67 23.93
CA ILE A 248 0.69 0.24 23.18
C ILE A 248 0.07 -1.01 23.82
N GLN A 249 0.88 -1.98 24.23
CA GLN A 249 0.44 -3.17 24.96
C GLN A 249 -0.29 -2.82 26.26
N GLY A 250 0.26 -1.89 27.05
CA GLY A 250 -0.39 -1.39 28.28
C GLY A 250 -1.74 -0.76 28.01
N LYS A 251 -1.82 0.17 27.04
CA LYS A 251 -3.09 0.80 26.64
C LYS A 251 -4.12 -0.22 26.13
N LEU A 252 -3.65 -1.24 25.41
CA LEU A 252 -4.54 -2.30 24.95
C LEU A 252 -5.04 -3.17 26.10
N SER A 253 -4.18 -3.51 27.08
CA SER A 253 -4.57 -4.23 28.29
C SER A 253 -5.61 -3.45 29.09
N ASP A 254 -5.43 -2.14 29.26
CA ASP A 254 -6.38 -1.27 29.95
C ASP A 254 -7.75 -1.27 29.24
N TRP A 255 -7.75 -1.16 27.90
CA TRP A 255 -8.98 -1.20 27.14
C TRP A 255 -9.66 -2.58 27.20
N LEU A 256 -8.88 -3.66 27.15
CA LEU A 256 -9.40 -5.03 27.25
C LEU A 256 -9.95 -5.33 28.67
N GLY A 257 -9.46 -4.66 29.70
CA GLY A 257 -9.76 -4.95 31.09
C GLY A 257 -9.10 -6.24 31.62
N GLU A 258 -8.09 -6.72 30.90
CA GLU A 258 -7.29 -7.89 31.25
C GLU A 258 -5.85 -7.72 30.79
N SER A 259 -4.88 -8.34 31.49
CA SER A 259 -3.47 -8.29 31.11
C SER A 259 -3.25 -8.98 29.76
N LEU A 260 -2.59 -8.30 28.85
CA LEU A 260 -2.19 -8.87 27.58
C LEU A 260 -0.78 -9.45 27.69
N GLU A 261 -0.67 -10.74 27.50
CA GLU A 261 0.61 -11.48 27.56
C GLU A 261 0.92 -12.11 26.19
N PRO A 262 1.47 -11.33 25.23
CA PRO A 262 1.74 -11.87 23.91
C PRO A 262 2.95 -12.80 23.93
N SER A 263 2.83 -13.95 23.29
CA SER A 263 3.94 -14.87 23.05
C SER A 263 4.94 -14.32 22.02
N VAL A 264 4.44 -13.56 21.05
CA VAL A 264 5.24 -12.81 20.08
C VAL A 264 4.57 -11.47 19.82
N SER A 265 5.36 -10.42 19.74
CA SER A 265 4.87 -9.09 19.37
C SER A 265 5.78 -8.43 18.34
N LYS A 266 5.19 -7.53 17.54
CA LYS A 266 5.89 -6.79 16.50
C LYS A 266 5.31 -5.39 16.37
N ILE A 267 6.17 -4.41 16.10
CA ILE A 267 5.77 -3.04 15.82
C ILE A 267 6.32 -2.58 14.47
N HIS A 268 5.55 -1.80 13.75
CA HIS A 268 5.95 -1.22 12.48
C HIS A 268 5.55 0.24 12.38
N ARG A 269 6.43 1.07 11.82
CA ARG A 269 6.21 2.48 11.54
C ARG A 269 6.00 2.69 10.04
N TRP A 270 4.80 3.10 9.67
CA TRP A 270 4.52 3.65 8.35
C TRP A 270 4.75 5.17 8.38
N LEU A 271 5.80 5.66 7.71
CA LEU A 271 6.06 7.12 7.60
C LEU A 271 5.04 7.81 6.67
N TYR A 272 4.57 7.09 5.67
CA TYR A 272 3.63 7.58 4.65
C TYR A 272 2.45 6.60 4.57
N SER A 273 1.71 6.48 5.66
CA SER A 273 0.65 5.49 5.83
C SER A 273 -0.56 5.80 4.95
N ARG A 274 -1.03 7.03 5.05
CA ARG A 274 -2.23 7.50 4.36
C ARG A 274 -1.99 8.83 3.69
N THR A 275 -2.61 9.01 2.53
CA THR A 275 -2.78 10.32 1.92
C THR A 275 -4.00 10.97 2.54
N LEU A 276 -3.80 12.04 3.29
CA LEU A 276 -4.87 12.83 3.92
C LEU A 276 -5.47 13.83 2.94
N GLN A 277 -4.61 14.40 2.10
CA GLN A 277 -4.97 15.31 1.04
C GLN A 277 -4.16 14.95 -0.21
N SER A 278 -4.86 14.68 -1.31
CA SER A 278 -4.24 14.49 -2.63
C SER A 278 -3.88 15.83 -3.26
N ALA A 279 -3.12 15.79 -4.34
CA ALA A 279 -2.82 16.96 -5.16
C ALA A 279 -4.04 17.44 -5.98
N GLN A 280 -5.16 16.73 -5.92
CA GLN A 280 -6.44 17.04 -6.59
C GLN A 280 -6.30 17.31 -8.09
N LEU A 281 -5.49 16.48 -8.78
CA LEU A 281 -5.27 16.62 -10.21
C LEU A 281 -6.38 15.93 -10.99
N THR A 282 -6.88 16.60 -12.00
CA THR A 282 -7.93 16.08 -12.89
C THR A 282 -7.39 15.39 -14.12
N ALA A 283 -6.07 15.40 -14.31
CA ALA A 283 -5.40 14.76 -15.43
C ALA A 283 -4.19 13.95 -14.93
N PRO A 284 -3.88 12.81 -15.59
CA PRO A 284 -2.70 12.01 -15.29
C PRO A 284 -1.40 12.82 -15.42
N LEU A 285 -0.43 12.49 -14.59
CA LEU A 285 0.90 13.08 -14.67
C LEU A 285 1.75 12.31 -15.68
N TRP A 286 1.73 12.77 -16.92
CA TRP A 286 2.57 12.31 -18.02
C TRP A 286 3.24 13.48 -18.72
N ASP A 287 4.54 13.42 -18.87
CA ASP A 287 5.34 14.34 -19.64
C ASP A 287 5.95 13.59 -20.84
N ALA A 288 5.35 13.78 -22.02
CA ALA A 288 5.76 13.05 -23.21
C ALA A 288 7.16 13.47 -23.71
N ASP A 289 7.57 14.72 -23.49
CA ASP A 289 8.90 15.21 -23.92
C ASP A 289 10.01 14.60 -23.03
N LEU A 290 9.72 14.44 -21.75
CA LEU A 290 10.65 13.80 -20.82
C LEU A 290 10.48 12.28 -20.77
N SER A 291 9.37 11.74 -21.24
CA SER A 291 8.95 10.33 -21.08
C SER A 291 8.94 9.91 -19.60
N ILE A 292 8.45 10.78 -18.74
CA ILE A 292 8.35 10.58 -17.29
C ILE A 292 6.91 10.74 -16.86
N GLY A 293 6.44 9.82 -16.01
CA GLY A 293 5.11 9.90 -15.43
C GLY A 293 5.09 9.60 -13.93
N ALA A 294 3.92 9.82 -13.31
CA ALA A 294 3.68 9.42 -11.93
C ALA A 294 2.24 8.98 -11.71
N CYS A 295 2.03 7.97 -10.84
CA CYS A 295 0.74 7.52 -10.39
C CYS A 295 0.74 7.20 -8.90
N GLY A 296 -0.44 7.18 -8.28
CA GLY A 296 -0.62 6.91 -6.88
C GLY A 296 -1.86 7.57 -6.31
N ASP A 297 -2.20 7.23 -5.07
CA ASP A 297 -3.35 7.76 -4.35
C ASP A 297 -3.22 9.26 -3.98
N TRP A 298 -2.07 9.84 -4.22
CA TRP A 298 -1.81 11.26 -4.00
C TRP A 298 -2.13 12.15 -5.21
N ILE A 299 -2.46 11.55 -6.37
CA ILE A 299 -2.76 12.30 -7.60
C ILE A 299 -4.12 12.98 -7.48
N ASN A 300 -5.19 12.22 -7.39
CA ASN A 300 -6.57 12.73 -7.36
C ASN A 300 -7.34 12.27 -6.12
N GLU A 301 -7.48 10.97 -5.93
CA GLU A 301 -8.26 10.37 -4.85
C GLU A 301 -7.36 9.57 -3.89
N PRO A 302 -7.42 9.83 -2.56
CA PRO A 302 -6.71 9.02 -1.57
C PRO A 302 -7.20 7.56 -1.54
N GLY A 303 -6.31 6.66 -1.08
CA GLY A 303 -6.66 5.27 -0.79
C GLY A 303 -6.39 4.29 -1.93
N LEU A 304 -6.81 3.06 -1.71
CA LEU A 304 -6.51 1.92 -2.58
C LEU A 304 -7.09 2.10 -3.98
N GLU A 305 -8.38 2.45 -4.04
CA GLU A 305 -9.09 2.67 -5.30
C GLU A 305 -8.53 3.87 -6.07
N GLY A 306 -8.19 4.97 -5.37
CA GLY A 306 -7.58 6.15 -6.00
C GLY A 306 -6.23 5.82 -6.64
N ALA A 307 -5.41 5.01 -5.97
CA ALA A 307 -4.15 4.53 -6.54
C ALA A 307 -4.36 3.66 -7.79
N TRP A 308 -5.36 2.78 -7.78
CA TRP A 308 -5.74 1.96 -8.92
C TRP A 308 -6.27 2.80 -10.09
N LYS A 309 -7.18 3.75 -9.85
CA LYS A 309 -7.70 4.68 -10.88
C LYS A 309 -6.57 5.46 -11.54
N SER A 310 -5.74 6.11 -10.74
CA SER A 310 -4.60 6.90 -11.22
C SER A 310 -3.67 6.08 -12.13
N ALA A 311 -3.43 4.81 -11.81
CA ALA A 311 -2.60 3.93 -12.63
C ALA A 311 -3.26 3.57 -13.97
N ASN A 312 -4.57 3.31 -13.98
CA ASN A 312 -5.32 3.02 -15.21
C ASN A 312 -5.37 4.22 -16.16
N GLU A 313 -5.70 5.40 -15.62
CA GLU A 313 -5.74 6.65 -16.39
C GLU A 313 -4.36 6.98 -16.98
N LEU A 314 -3.29 6.78 -16.22
CA LEU A 314 -1.93 6.99 -16.73
C LEU A 314 -1.55 5.96 -17.79
N ALA A 315 -1.97 4.69 -17.64
CA ALA A 315 -1.71 3.66 -18.63
C ALA A 315 -2.29 4.04 -19.99
N ASP A 316 -3.55 4.52 -20.03
CA ASP A 316 -4.20 4.94 -21.28
C ASP A 316 -3.41 6.07 -21.97
N VAL A 317 -2.99 7.08 -21.21
CA VAL A 317 -2.20 8.21 -21.75
C VAL A 317 -0.83 7.77 -22.28
N ILE A 318 -0.15 6.84 -21.60
CA ILE A 318 1.14 6.30 -22.07
C ILE A 318 0.94 5.52 -23.37
N ILE A 319 -0.04 4.63 -23.43
CA ILE A 319 -0.34 3.81 -24.60
C ILE A 319 -0.61 4.72 -25.80
N ASP A 320 -1.54 5.67 -25.67
CA ASP A 320 -1.87 6.64 -26.74
C ASP A 320 -0.64 7.43 -27.19
N SER A 321 0.24 7.84 -26.26
CA SER A 321 1.46 8.60 -26.56
C SER A 321 2.45 7.80 -27.41
N PHE A 322 2.63 6.50 -27.12
CA PHE A 322 3.54 5.64 -27.87
C PHE A 322 2.95 5.19 -29.22
N GLU A 323 1.65 4.96 -29.30
CA GLU A 323 0.95 4.69 -30.58
C GLU A 323 1.05 5.87 -31.53
N ALA A 324 0.80 7.10 -31.04
CA ALA A 324 0.93 8.32 -31.83
C ALA A 324 2.36 8.55 -32.35
N ALA A 325 3.37 8.10 -31.61
CA ALA A 325 4.77 8.15 -32.02
C ALA A 325 5.18 7.01 -32.99
N GLY A 326 4.27 6.07 -33.29
CA GLY A 326 4.56 4.90 -34.14
C GLY A 326 5.51 3.88 -33.51
N ASN A 327 5.58 3.81 -32.21
CA ASN A 327 6.50 2.97 -31.44
C ASN A 327 5.86 1.71 -30.85
N LEU A 328 4.58 1.48 -31.10
CA LEU A 328 3.81 0.28 -30.73
C LEU A 328 3.36 -0.50 -31.95
#